data_92e188d185d2f0ed7dc1a566b6ca4e43
#
_entry.id   92e188d185d2f0ed7dc1a566b6ca4e43
#
_cell.length_a   1.000
_cell.length_b   1.000
_cell.length_c   1.000
_cell.angle_alpha   90.00
_cell.angle_beta   90.00
_cell.angle_gamma   90.00
#
_symmetry.space_group_name_H-M   'P 1'
#
loop_
_entity.id
_entity.type
_entity.pdbx_description
1 polymer ?
#
loop_
_entity_poly.entity_id
_entity_poly.type
_entity_poly.pdbx_seq_one_letter_code
_entity_poly.pdbx_strand_id
1 'polypeptide(L)'
;MANNTTAILEMSKDDNAYSHPQSELVDSTLRYIREAIDVLDISSSSTPLFIVDFGSAHGSNSIYAMKMIIQYLKEAKKIDNEEQIIAVHNGLPKNDWTSLFELTSEENSYSNAACGEPFYEQCLTPNTITIGFSSASLHWLSHKPCNLSNHCVATFAQDREEREAFKHQSKLDLTEFFKHRSTELVPGGVLILNIPCVNDQDSMGFDNYVHLLYKCAKSITHIQQVLLNYTIPLYYRSFSECVDDELFAKCSFELIKVEFNKTNIALMDQYQNGNVSVDEFSKVVTSIMQSWSESSLKQALEINKQSTEEINKILDQFWILYEQEIRANPDEYIACSYYTYLILKKV
;
A
#
# COMPACT_ATOMS: atom_id res chain seq x y z
N MET A 1 9.14 21.65 -20.50
CA MET A 1 8.55 21.59 -19.16
C MET A 1 7.82 20.27 -19.12
N ALA A 2 8.41 19.26 -18.50
CA ALA A 2 7.77 17.96 -18.34
C ALA A 2 6.64 18.15 -17.31
N ASN A 3 5.42 17.78 -17.69
CA ASN A 3 4.32 17.68 -16.75
C ASN A 3 4.69 16.59 -15.73
N ASN A 4 5.09 16.99 -14.52
CA ASN A 4 5.16 16.11 -13.36
C ASN A 4 3.72 15.72 -13.00
N THR A 5 3.18 14.73 -13.68
CA THR A 5 1.97 14.06 -13.22
C THR A 5 2.36 13.21 -12.02
N THR A 6 1.86 13.55 -10.85
CA THR A 6 1.94 12.73 -9.63
C THR A 6 1.56 11.31 -9.99
N ALA A 7 2.46 10.36 -9.73
CA ALA A 7 2.33 9.00 -10.22
C ALA A 7 1.48 8.11 -9.29
N ILE A 8 1.14 8.59 -8.09
CA ILE A 8 0.27 7.85 -7.19
C ILE A 8 -1.16 7.98 -7.73
N LEU A 9 -1.70 6.85 -8.17
CA LEU A 9 -3.04 6.74 -8.75
C LEU A 9 -4.03 6.26 -7.67
N GLU A 10 -5.27 6.73 -7.77
CA GLU A 10 -6.34 6.28 -6.87
C GLU A 10 -6.63 4.79 -7.08
N MET A 11 -6.93 4.10 -5.98
CA MET A 11 -7.53 2.77 -6.00
C MET A 11 -9.00 2.88 -6.42
N SER A 12 -9.58 1.81 -6.98
CA SER A 12 -10.96 1.85 -7.45
C SER A 12 -11.97 1.87 -6.29
N LYS A 13 -13.15 2.43 -6.51
CA LYS A 13 -14.22 2.56 -5.49
C LYS A 13 -14.77 1.24 -4.96
N ASP A 14 -14.55 0.13 -5.66
CA ASP A 14 -15.05 -1.20 -5.28
C ASP A 14 -14.14 -1.92 -4.27
N ASP A 15 -13.04 -1.31 -3.85
CA ASP A 15 -12.06 -1.91 -2.92
C ASP A 15 -12.68 -2.29 -1.57
N ASN A 16 -13.69 -1.57 -1.10
CA ASN A 16 -14.41 -1.88 0.15
C ASN A 16 -15.22 -3.20 0.08
N ALA A 17 -15.67 -3.62 -1.10
CA ALA A 17 -16.45 -4.85 -1.25
C ALA A 17 -15.59 -6.13 -1.10
N TYR A 18 -14.26 -6.00 -1.25
CA TYR A 18 -13.29 -7.09 -1.19
C TYR A 18 -12.21 -6.86 -0.14
N SER A 19 -12.52 -6.10 0.90
CA SER A 19 -11.58 -5.74 1.98
C SER A 19 -11.13 -6.93 2.86
N HIS A 20 -11.77 -8.11 2.75
CA HIS A 20 -11.40 -9.29 3.55
C HIS A 20 -9.93 -9.72 3.41
N PRO A 21 -9.33 -9.84 2.22
CA PRO A 21 -7.91 -10.18 2.10
C PRO A 21 -6.97 -9.09 2.64
N GLN A 22 -7.40 -7.84 2.63
CA GLN A 22 -6.61 -6.72 3.15
C GLN A 22 -6.71 -6.60 4.67
N SER A 23 -7.83 -6.99 5.30
CA SER A 23 -7.92 -7.08 6.75
C SER A 23 -6.97 -8.15 7.30
N GLU A 24 -6.77 -9.27 6.59
CA GLU A 24 -5.76 -10.29 6.93
C GLU A 24 -4.34 -9.71 6.97
N LEU A 25 -4.05 -8.73 6.11
CA LEU A 25 -2.76 -8.03 6.14
C LEU A 25 -2.61 -7.21 7.41
N VAL A 26 -3.66 -6.49 7.85
CA VAL A 26 -3.66 -5.79 9.14
C VAL A 26 -3.51 -6.79 10.28
N ASP A 27 -4.22 -7.93 10.24
CA ASP A 27 -4.10 -9.00 11.25
C ASP A 27 -2.66 -9.52 11.37
N SER A 28 -1.96 -9.65 10.25
CA SER A 28 -0.53 -10.02 10.24
C SER A 28 0.37 -8.98 10.92
N THR A 29 -0.09 -7.72 11.05
CA THR A 29 0.66 -6.64 11.71
C THR A 29 0.35 -6.50 13.19
N LEU A 30 -0.70 -7.13 13.72
CA LEU A 30 -1.16 -6.92 15.10
C LEU A 30 -0.08 -7.18 16.16
N ARG A 31 0.77 -8.21 15.95
CA ARG A 31 1.88 -8.50 16.86
C ARG A 31 2.90 -7.36 16.91
N TYR A 32 3.18 -6.73 15.75
CA TYR A 32 4.11 -5.60 15.66
C TYR A 32 3.53 -4.34 16.27
N ILE A 33 2.22 -4.14 16.13
CA ILE A 33 1.51 -3.04 16.80
C ILE A 33 1.65 -3.18 18.33
N ARG A 34 1.46 -4.39 18.89
CA ARG A 34 1.64 -4.64 20.33
C ARG A 34 3.09 -4.36 20.77
N GLU A 35 4.07 -4.92 20.08
CA GLU A 35 5.48 -4.72 20.39
C GLU A 35 5.88 -3.23 20.31
N ALA A 36 5.36 -2.49 19.34
CA ALA A 36 5.59 -1.06 19.22
C ALA A 36 4.97 -0.27 20.39
N ILE A 37 3.77 -0.65 20.83
CA ILE A 37 3.10 -0.04 21.98
C ILE A 37 3.87 -0.32 23.28
N ASP A 38 4.47 -1.50 23.45
CA ASP A 38 5.27 -1.82 24.63
C ASP A 38 6.46 -0.86 24.79
N VAL A 39 7.12 -0.49 23.67
CA VAL A 39 8.29 0.42 23.69
C VAL A 39 7.94 1.91 23.54
N LEU A 40 6.68 2.22 23.24
CA LEU A 40 6.17 3.59 23.11
C LEU A 40 6.36 4.36 24.42
N ASP A 41 6.96 5.56 24.32
CA ASP A 41 7.05 6.52 25.41
C ASP A 41 6.21 7.77 25.09
N ILE A 42 5.11 7.93 25.82
CA ILE A 42 4.18 9.05 25.64
C ILE A 42 4.42 10.21 26.61
N SER A 43 5.50 10.17 27.41
CA SER A 43 5.82 11.24 28.37
C SER A 43 6.00 12.61 27.71
N SER A 44 6.38 12.64 26.43
CA SER A 44 6.53 13.84 25.61
C SER A 44 5.32 14.16 24.74
N SER A 45 4.29 13.29 24.74
CA SER A 45 3.08 13.51 23.96
C SER A 45 2.22 14.62 24.56
N SER A 46 1.64 15.43 23.67
CA SER A 46 0.58 16.37 24.03
C SER A 46 -0.78 15.70 23.91
N THR A 47 -1.72 16.12 24.71
CA THR A 47 -3.13 15.77 24.50
C THR A 47 -3.75 16.75 23.50
N PRO A 48 -4.42 16.30 22.42
CA PRO A 48 -4.75 14.91 22.08
C PRO A 48 -3.58 14.11 21.48
N LEU A 49 -3.65 12.78 21.60
CA LEU A 49 -2.72 11.87 20.94
C LEU A 49 -3.07 11.71 19.45
N PHE A 50 -2.07 11.86 18.59
CA PHE A 50 -2.24 11.66 17.15
C PHE A 50 -1.72 10.29 16.71
N ILE A 51 -2.60 9.51 16.09
CA ILE A 51 -2.27 8.24 15.43
C ILE A 51 -2.52 8.43 13.94
N VAL A 52 -1.53 8.19 13.11
CA VAL A 52 -1.61 8.46 11.67
C VAL A 52 -1.40 7.19 10.87
N ASP A 53 -2.30 6.90 9.93
CA ASP A 53 -2.12 5.86 8.91
C ASP A 53 -1.70 6.49 7.58
N PHE A 54 -0.49 6.20 7.15
CA PHE A 54 0.10 6.69 5.90
C PHE A 54 -0.24 5.75 4.74
N GLY A 55 -1.24 6.14 3.94
CA GLY A 55 -1.73 5.37 2.80
C GLY A 55 -3.02 4.63 3.10
N SER A 56 -4.00 5.31 3.69
CA SER A 56 -5.27 4.74 4.17
C SER A 56 -6.22 4.25 3.07
N ALA A 57 -5.91 4.47 1.79
CA ALA A 57 -6.78 4.13 0.65
C ALA A 57 -8.25 4.55 0.89
N HIS A 58 -9.23 3.65 0.75
CA HIS A 58 -10.66 3.94 0.96
C HIS A 58 -11.13 3.82 2.41
N GLY A 59 -10.25 3.46 3.35
CA GLY A 59 -10.44 3.65 4.78
C GLY A 59 -10.80 2.42 5.59
N SER A 60 -11.44 1.38 5.06
CA SER A 60 -11.90 0.22 5.88
C SER A 60 -10.78 -0.43 6.69
N ASN A 61 -9.64 -0.71 6.06
CA ASN A 61 -8.47 -1.31 6.72
C ASN A 61 -7.77 -0.33 7.66
N SER A 62 -7.73 0.95 7.28
CA SER A 62 -7.21 2.02 8.12
C SER A 62 -8.01 2.15 9.41
N ILE A 63 -9.34 2.19 9.31
CA ILE A 63 -10.25 2.23 10.46
C ILE A 63 -10.03 1.02 11.37
N TYR A 64 -9.92 -0.18 10.79
CA TYR A 64 -9.65 -1.39 11.56
C TYR A 64 -8.29 -1.32 12.28
N ALA A 65 -7.23 -0.91 11.59
CA ALA A 65 -5.91 -0.74 12.20
C ALA A 65 -5.94 0.29 13.35
N MET A 66 -6.60 1.44 13.16
CA MET A 66 -6.75 2.47 14.20
C MET A 66 -7.45 1.92 15.44
N LYS A 67 -8.57 1.19 15.26
CA LYS A 67 -9.28 0.53 16.36
C LYS A 67 -8.38 -0.42 17.14
N MET A 68 -7.61 -1.26 16.45
CA MET A 68 -6.69 -2.20 17.09
C MET A 68 -5.55 -1.50 17.83
N ILE A 69 -4.97 -0.45 17.27
CA ILE A 69 -3.94 0.36 17.95
C ILE A 69 -4.50 0.96 19.24
N ILE A 70 -5.68 1.59 19.17
CA ILE A 70 -6.33 2.21 20.33
C ILE A 70 -6.68 1.18 21.40
N GLN A 71 -7.19 0.02 20.98
CA GLN A 71 -7.48 -1.08 21.90
C GLN A 71 -6.20 -1.51 22.65
N TYR A 72 -5.10 -1.73 21.93
CA TYR A 72 -3.84 -2.16 22.56
C TYR A 72 -3.20 -1.10 23.45
N LEU A 73 -3.35 0.18 23.12
CA LEU A 73 -2.95 1.28 24.02
C LEU A 73 -3.67 1.21 25.38
N LYS A 74 -4.99 0.93 25.35
CA LYS A 74 -5.80 0.76 26.57
C LYS A 74 -5.41 -0.51 27.33
N GLU A 75 -5.25 -1.65 26.65
CA GLU A 75 -4.82 -2.92 27.24
C GLU A 75 -3.45 -2.79 27.93
N ALA A 76 -2.50 -2.08 27.29
CA ALA A 76 -1.17 -1.80 27.83
C ALA A 76 -1.16 -0.69 28.91
N LYS A 77 -2.30 -0.08 29.22
CA LYS A 77 -2.44 1.06 30.14
C LYS A 77 -1.55 2.25 29.82
N LYS A 78 -1.30 2.46 28.52
CA LYS A 78 -0.59 3.65 28.02
C LYS A 78 -1.51 4.87 28.02
N ILE A 79 -2.80 4.65 27.86
CA ILE A 79 -3.86 5.67 27.89
C ILE A 79 -5.02 5.21 28.78
N ASP A 80 -5.81 6.15 29.27
CA ASP A 80 -7.08 5.88 29.92
C ASP A 80 -8.28 6.04 28.97
N ASN A 81 -9.50 5.89 29.49
CA ASN A 81 -10.70 6.00 28.64
C ASN A 81 -11.11 7.44 28.33
N GLU A 82 -10.53 8.42 29.01
CA GLU A 82 -10.82 9.86 28.84
C GLU A 82 -9.79 10.54 27.94
N GLU A 83 -8.72 9.81 27.55
CA GLU A 83 -7.68 10.34 26.67
C GLU A 83 -8.26 10.74 25.29
N GLN A 84 -7.94 11.96 24.88
CA GLN A 84 -8.37 12.45 23.57
C GLN A 84 -7.43 11.90 22.49
N ILE A 85 -8.02 11.18 21.54
CA ILE A 85 -7.29 10.58 20.41
C ILE A 85 -7.82 11.14 19.11
N ILE A 86 -6.91 11.48 18.21
CA ILE A 86 -7.20 11.84 16.82
C ILE A 86 -6.55 10.81 15.92
N ALA A 87 -7.37 10.04 15.20
CA ALA A 87 -6.92 9.17 14.13
C ALA A 87 -6.90 9.97 12.82
N VAL A 88 -5.74 10.06 12.19
CA VAL A 88 -5.55 10.76 10.92
C VAL A 88 -5.39 9.74 9.81
N HIS A 89 -6.29 9.76 8.86
CA HIS A 89 -6.25 8.95 7.66
C HIS A 89 -5.57 9.75 6.54
N ASN A 90 -4.35 9.34 6.17
CA ASN A 90 -3.61 10.02 5.12
C ASN A 90 -3.77 9.29 3.77
N GLY A 91 -4.05 10.04 2.74
CA GLY A 91 -4.20 9.55 1.37
C GLY A 91 -4.05 10.67 0.35
N LEU A 92 -4.33 10.38 -0.91
CA LEU A 92 -4.24 11.40 -1.95
C LEU A 92 -5.38 12.44 -1.84
N PRO A 93 -5.18 13.67 -2.35
CA PRO A 93 -6.22 14.72 -2.30
C PRO A 93 -7.55 14.31 -2.90
N LYS A 94 -7.53 13.42 -3.89
CA LYS A 94 -8.72 12.94 -4.61
C LYS A 94 -9.36 11.68 -3.99
N ASN A 95 -8.85 11.20 -2.87
CA ASN A 95 -9.47 10.04 -2.18
C ASN A 95 -10.96 10.30 -1.91
N ASP A 96 -11.73 9.22 -1.87
CA ASP A 96 -13.14 9.28 -1.49
C ASP A 96 -13.28 9.48 0.03
N TRP A 97 -12.99 10.71 0.47
CA TRP A 97 -13.11 11.11 1.87
C TRP A 97 -14.52 11.01 2.42
N THR A 98 -15.53 11.15 1.53
CA THR A 98 -16.94 11.03 1.92
C THR A 98 -17.22 9.62 2.43
N SER A 99 -16.88 8.59 1.66
CA SER A 99 -17.06 7.20 2.08
C SER A 99 -16.27 6.86 3.36
N LEU A 100 -15.06 7.39 3.52
CA LEU A 100 -14.28 7.20 4.75
C LEU A 100 -15.00 7.77 5.97
N PHE A 101 -15.51 9.00 5.90
CA PHE A 101 -16.22 9.62 7.02
C PHE A 101 -17.59 8.98 7.28
N GLU A 102 -18.26 8.46 6.26
CA GLU A 102 -19.48 7.67 6.45
C GLU A 102 -19.19 6.38 7.25
N LEU A 103 -18.10 5.66 6.92
CA LEU A 103 -17.66 4.45 7.64
C LEU A 103 -17.28 4.73 9.09
N THR A 104 -16.84 5.94 9.42
CA THR A 104 -16.46 6.35 10.77
C THR A 104 -17.56 7.06 11.54
N SER A 105 -18.73 7.30 10.93
CA SER A 105 -19.81 8.11 11.51
C SER A 105 -20.38 7.56 12.84
N GLU A 106 -20.31 6.25 13.06
CA GLU A 106 -20.75 5.59 14.27
C GLU A 106 -19.63 5.40 15.30
N GLU A 107 -18.38 5.78 14.96
CA GLU A 107 -17.23 5.62 15.85
C GLU A 107 -17.13 6.84 16.80
N ASN A 108 -17.25 6.55 18.10
CA ASN A 108 -17.25 7.59 19.14
C ASN A 108 -16.03 7.49 20.09
N SER A 109 -15.17 6.50 19.89
CA SER A 109 -14.03 6.27 20.80
C SER A 109 -12.81 7.17 20.50
N TYR A 110 -12.80 7.80 19.32
CA TYR A 110 -11.77 8.73 18.88
C TYR A 110 -12.33 9.69 17.82
N SER A 111 -11.63 10.80 17.60
CA SER A 111 -11.96 11.73 16.51
C SER A 111 -11.24 11.34 15.23
N ASN A 112 -11.93 11.44 14.09
CA ASN A 112 -11.35 11.16 12.79
C ASN A 112 -10.94 12.45 12.07
N ALA A 113 -9.80 12.43 11.40
CA ALA A 113 -9.33 13.48 10.52
C ALA A 113 -8.77 12.87 9.22
N ALA A 114 -8.76 13.65 8.14
CA ALA A 114 -8.14 13.29 6.89
C ALA A 114 -6.99 14.23 6.54
N CYS A 115 -5.93 13.68 5.95
CA CYS A 115 -4.81 14.45 5.40
C CYS A 115 -4.63 14.09 3.94
N GLY A 116 -4.85 15.06 3.04
CA GLY A 116 -4.77 14.89 1.59
C GLY A 116 -3.38 15.14 0.99
N GLU A 117 -2.32 15.22 1.81
CA GLU A 117 -0.96 15.35 1.32
C GLU A 117 -0.35 13.99 0.97
N PRO A 118 0.46 13.88 -0.09
CA PRO A 118 1.21 12.65 -0.36
C PRO A 118 2.04 12.25 0.86
N PHE A 119 2.04 10.97 1.24
CA PHE A 119 2.79 10.52 2.44
C PHE A 119 4.33 10.64 2.32
N TYR A 120 4.85 10.97 1.15
CA TYR A 120 6.25 11.34 0.94
C TYR A 120 6.55 12.80 1.27
N GLU A 121 5.51 13.60 1.53
CA GLU A 121 5.61 14.99 1.99
C GLU A 121 5.32 15.09 3.48
N GLN A 122 5.49 16.27 4.04
CA GLN A 122 5.11 16.54 5.43
C GLN A 122 3.59 16.62 5.56
N CYS A 123 3.00 15.73 6.36
CA CYS A 123 1.56 15.63 6.56
C CYS A 123 1.07 16.42 7.78
N LEU A 124 1.85 16.46 8.85
CA LEU A 124 1.50 17.15 10.08
C LEU A 124 2.65 18.07 10.56
N THR A 125 2.34 18.91 11.52
CA THR A 125 3.35 19.78 12.15
C THR A 125 4.39 18.98 12.93
N PRO A 126 5.60 19.55 13.16
CA PRO A 126 6.64 18.87 13.93
C PRO A 126 6.18 18.44 15.32
N ASN A 127 6.66 17.29 15.80
CA ASN A 127 6.39 16.74 17.13
C ASN A 127 4.90 16.63 17.46
N THR A 128 4.09 16.14 16.51
CA THR A 128 2.64 15.98 16.69
C THR A 128 2.24 14.50 16.77
N ILE A 129 2.90 13.63 16.00
CA ILE A 129 2.50 12.24 15.85
C ILE A 129 3.05 11.40 17.00
N THR A 130 2.18 10.68 17.69
CA THR A 130 2.56 9.69 18.72
C THR A 130 2.82 8.33 18.11
N ILE A 131 1.95 7.88 17.20
CA ILE A 131 2.09 6.62 16.47
C ILE A 131 1.88 6.87 14.99
N GLY A 132 2.88 6.55 14.17
CA GLY A 132 2.76 6.43 12.73
C GLY A 132 2.59 4.96 12.34
N PHE A 133 1.66 4.69 11.44
CA PHE A 133 1.39 3.37 10.88
C PHE A 133 1.38 3.45 9.35
N SER A 134 1.89 2.44 8.66
CA SER A 134 1.71 2.29 7.22
C SER A 134 1.74 0.81 6.84
N SER A 135 0.69 0.35 6.18
CA SER A 135 0.60 -1.03 5.72
C SER A 135 0.38 -1.08 4.22
N ALA A 136 1.26 -1.79 3.51
CA ALA A 136 1.21 -2.02 2.07
C ALA A 136 1.08 -0.75 1.21
N SER A 137 1.70 0.37 1.61
CA SER A 137 1.64 1.63 0.86
C SER A 137 2.99 2.07 0.30
N LEU A 138 4.09 1.80 0.99
CA LEU A 138 5.41 2.36 0.66
C LEU A 138 6.09 1.75 -0.59
N HIS A 139 5.48 0.80 -1.26
CA HIS A 139 5.94 0.33 -2.58
C HIS A 139 5.46 1.21 -3.75
N TRP A 140 4.46 2.08 -3.52
CA TRP A 140 4.04 3.10 -4.48
C TRP A 140 5.08 4.22 -4.53
N LEU A 141 5.46 4.64 -5.74
CA LEU A 141 6.43 5.72 -5.93
C LEU A 141 5.74 7.08 -5.99
N SER A 142 6.42 8.12 -5.53
CA SER A 142 5.94 9.51 -5.61
C SER A 142 5.71 9.96 -7.06
N HIS A 143 6.51 9.43 -8.00
CA HIS A 143 6.33 9.63 -9.43
C HIS A 143 6.94 8.48 -10.24
N LYS A 144 6.47 8.31 -11.46
CA LYS A 144 6.99 7.34 -12.41
C LYS A 144 8.28 7.87 -13.04
N PRO A 145 9.45 7.23 -12.83
CA PRO A 145 10.73 7.75 -13.33
C PRO A 145 10.86 7.63 -14.87
N CYS A 146 10.31 6.57 -15.45
CA CYS A 146 10.26 6.34 -16.90
C CYS A 146 9.11 5.41 -17.25
N ASN A 147 8.80 5.26 -18.53
CA ASN A 147 7.96 4.18 -19.03
C ASN A 147 8.78 2.90 -19.17
N LEU A 148 8.14 1.75 -18.95
CA LEU A 148 8.74 0.43 -19.12
C LEU A 148 8.49 -0.09 -20.54
N SER A 149 9.55 -0.55 -21.22
CA SER A 149 9.49 -0.92 -22.64
C SER A 149 8.80 -2.26 -22.90
N ASN A 150 8.81 -3.19 -21.93
CA ASN A 150 8.40 -4.59 -22.16
C ASN A 150 7.61 -5.25 -21.02
N HIS A 151 7.22 -4.49 -20.03
CA HIS A 151 6.34 -4.90 -18.94
C HIS A 151 5.63 -3.70 -18.33
N CYS A 152 4.61 -3.93 -17.48
CA CYS A 152 3.93 -2.86 -16.75
C CYS A 152 4.46 -2.64 -15.33
N VAL A 153 5.33 -3.51 -14.82
CA VAL A 153 5.93 -3.46 -13.47
C VAL A 153 7.44 -3.60 -13.56
N ALA A 154 8.16 -2.74 -12.86
CA ALA A 154 9.62 -2.62 -12.93
C ALA A 154 10.38 -3.90 -12.53
N THR A 155 9.85 -4.69 -11.60
CA THR A 155 10.44 -5.99 -11.18
C THR A 155 10.68 -6.92 -12.37
N PHE A 156 9.80 -6.87 -13.39
CA PHE A 156 9.87 -7.73 -14.59
C PHE A 156 10.39 -7.01 -15.84
N ALA A 157 10.80 -5.76 -15.72
CA ALA A 157 11.41 -5.05 -16.85
C ALA A 157 12.74 -5.72 -17.25
N GLN A 158 12.92 -5.94 -18.55
CA GLN A 158 14.17 -6.55 -19.05
C GLN A 158 15.30 -5.54 -19.15
N ASP A 159 14.97 -4.27 -19.41
CA ASP A 159 15.94 -3.18 -19.48
C ASP A 159 16.47 -2.85 -18.08
N ARG A 160 17.80 -2.89 -17.96
CA ARG A 160 18.48 -2.61 -16.69
C ARG A 160 18.36 -1.15 -16.28
N GLU A 161 18.44 -0.21 -17.22
CA GLU A 161 18.38 1.22 -16.93
C GLU A 161 16.99 1.60 -16.41
N GLU A 162 15.93 1.00 -16.98
CA GLU A 162 14.56 1.17 -16.50
C GLU A 162 14.44 0.68 -15.04
N ARG A 163 14.94 -0.52 -14.72
CA ARG A 163 14.91 -1.05 -13.35
C ARG A 163 15.68 -0.17 -12.38
N GLU A 164 16.88 0.25 -12.75
CA GLU A 164 17.71 1.10 -11.88
C GLU A 164 17.05 2.48 -11.64
N ALA A 165 16.33 3.03 -12.63
CA ALA A 165 15.58 4.27 -12.46
C ALA A 165 14.47 4.13 -11.39
N PHE A 166 13.70 3.03 -11.41
CA PHE A 166 12.68 2.74 -10.41
C PHE A 166 13.30 2.49 -9.03
N LYS A 167 14.38 1.73 -8.96
CA LYS A 167 15.15 1.49 -7.73
C LYS A 167 15.65 2.80 -7.11
N HIS A 168 16.23 3.66 -7.93
CA HIS A 168 16.73 4.97 -7.50
C HIS A 168 15.58 5.83 -6.93
N GLN A 169 14.47 5.94 -7.66
CA GLN A 169 13.30 6.68 -7.20
C GLN A 169 12.75 6.13 -5.88
N SER A 170 12.64 4.82 -5.78
CA SER A 170 12.20 4.13 -4.57
C SER A 170 13.07 4.45 -3.34
N LYS A 171 14.40 4.57 -3.54
CA LYS A 171 15.33 4.97 -2.46
C LYS A 171 15.14 6.43 -2.06
N LEU A 172 14.95 7.33 -3.02
CA LEU A 172 14.66 8.74 -2.74
C LEU A 172 13.36 8.88 -1.95
N ASP A 173 12.31 8.23 -2.40
CA ASP A 173 10.99 8.26 -1.76
C ASP A 173 11.04 7.77 -0.31
N LEU A 174 11.70 6.64 -0.07
CA LEU A 174 11.84 6.11 1.29
C LEU A 174 12.67 7.03 2.19
N THR A 175 13.69 7.69 1.63
CA THR A 175 14.51 8.68 2.33
C THR A 175 13.67 9.90 2.75
N GLU A 176 12.86 10.45 1.85
CA GLU A 176 11.98 11.58 2.17
C GLU A 176 10.89 11.19 3.17
N PHE A 177 10.31 9.99 3.02
CA PHE A 177 9.37 9.46 3.99
C PHE A 177 9.96 9.48 5.41
N PHE A 178 11.13 8.90 5.63
CA PHE A 178 11.74 8.86 6.97
C PHE A 178 12.12 10.24 7.50
N LYS A 179 12.58 11.17 6.66
CA LYS A 179 12.89 12.55 7.08
C LYS A 179 11.63 13.26 7.60
N HIS A 180 10.52 13.18 6.86
CA HIS A 180 9.27 13.81 7.28
C HIS A 180 8.71 13.14 8.53
N ARG A 181 8.68 11.81 8.61
CA ARG A 181 8.24 11.09 9.82
C ARG A 181 9.09 11.43 11.03
N SER A 182 10.41 11.57 10.84
CA SER A 182 11.32 12.02 11.91
C SER A 182 10.98 13.40 12.45
N THR A 183 10.55 14.32 11.59
CA THR A 183 10.15 15.67 11.99
C THR A 183 8.81 15.66 12.72
N GLU A 184 7.87 14.85 12.29
CA GLU A 184 6.48 14.85 12.77
C GLU A 184 6.28 14.04 14.06
N LEU A 185 7.07 12.98 14.25
CA LEU A 185 6.95 12.13 15.45
C LEU A 185 7.49 12.87 16.68
N VAL A 186 6.76 12.72 17.78
CA VAL A 186 7.24 13.16 19.11
C VAL A 186 8.43 12.30 19.53
N PRO A 187 9.37 12.82 20.37
CA PRO A 187 10.36 11.97 21.02
C PRO A 187 9.69 10.84 21.81
N GLY A 188 10.16 9.61 21.63
CA GLY A 188 9.53 8.42 22.23
C GLY A 188 8.39 7.82 21.41
N GLY A 189 7.88 8.52 20.39
CA GLY A 189 6.87 8.03 19.46
C GLY A 189 7.37 6.88 18.58
N VAL A 190 6.46 6.09 18.01
CA VAL A 190 6.81 4.91 17.23
C VAL A 190 6.26 4.97 15.82
N LEU A 191 6.99 4.36 14.88
CA LEU A 191 6.62 4.18 13.48
C LEU A 191 6.56 2.67 13.19
N ILE A 192 5.40 2.19 12.73
CA ILE A 192 5.12 0.78 12.46
C ILE A 192 4.88 0.64 10.97
N LEU A 193 5.74 -0.12 10.29
CA LEU A 193 5.69 -0.26 8.84
C LEU A 193 5.54 -1.73 8.43
N ASN A 194 4.70 -1.95 7.44
CA ASN A 194 4.58 -3.19 6.69
C ASN A 194 4.81 -2.85 5.21
N ILE A 195 5.96 -3.22 4.68
CA ILE A 195 6.41 -2.86 3.33
C ILE A 195 6.38 -4.11 2.44
N PRO A 196 5.56 -4.13 1.37
CA PRO A 196 5.62 -5.20 0.37
C PRO A 196 7.00 -5.25 -0.28
N CYS A 197 7.56 -6.45 -0.42
CA CYS A 197 8.91 -6.64 -0.94
C CYS A 197 9.01 -7.90 -1.81
N VAL A 198 10.17 -8.08 -2.43
CA VAL A 198 10.55 -9.31 -3.12
C VAL A 198 11.36 -10.22 -2.20
N ASN A 199 11.33 -11.52 -2.49
CA ASN A 199 12.23 -12.50 -1.86
C ASN A 199 13.61 -12.51 -2.54
N ASP A 200 14.49 -13.43 -2.10
CA ASP A 200 15.86 -13.58 -2.63
C ASP A 200 15.93 -14.01 -4.11
N GLN A 201 14.80 -14.40 -4.72
CA GLN A 201 14.67 -14.71 -6.13
C GLN A 201 14.00 -13.59 -6.95
N ASP A 202 13.93 -12.37 -6.40
CA ASP A 202 13.23 -11.24 -6.97
C ASP A 202 11.73 -11.48 -7.26
N SER A 203 11.10 -12.45 -6.56
CA SER A 203 9.67 -12.75 -6.68
C SER A 203 8.85 -11.99 -5.64
N MET A 204 7.72 -11.44 -6.05
CA MET A 204 6.70 -10.84 -5.16
C MET A 204 5.81 -11.91 -4.52
N GLY A 205 5.84 -13.16 -5.04
CA GLY A 205 5.00 -14.26 -4.61
C GLY A 205 3.67 -14.39 -5.37
N PHE A 206 3.31 -13.39 -6.15
CA PHE A 206 2.13 -13.35 -7.02
C PHE A 206 2.47 -12.90 -8.45
N ASP A 207 3.65 -13.26 -8.91
CA ASP A 207 4.25 -12.83 -10.16
C ASP A 207 3.35 -13.13 -11.38
N ASN A 208 2.69 -14.31 -11.39
CA ASN A 208 1.80 -14.73 -12.46
C ASN A 208 0.61 -13.79 -12.65
N TYR A 209 0.08 -13.19 -11.57
CA TYR A 209 -0.98 -12.19 -11.68
C TYR A 209 -0.51 -10.94 -12.42
N VAL A 210 0.70 -10.49 -12.13
CA VAL A 210 1.28 -9.29 -12.73
C VAL A 210 1.69 -9.55 -14.18
N HIS A 211 2.22 -10.73 -14.49
CA HIS A 211 2.48 -11.15 -15.87
C HIS A 211 1.17 -11.21 -16.69
N LEU A 212 0.08 -11.67 -16.05
CA LEU A 212 -1.22 -11.74 -16.70
C LEU A 212 -1.76 -10.34 -17.03
N LEU A 213 -1.57 -9.33 -16.16
CA LEU A 213 -1.93 -7.94 -16.48
C LEU A 213 -1.31 -7.49 -17.81
N TYR A 214 -0.01 -7.70 -17.97
CA TYR A 214 0.68 -7.30 -19.19
C TYR A 214 0.29 -8.15 -20.40
N LYS A 215 0.10 -9.47 -20.22
CA LYS A 215 -0.41 -10.40 -21.26
C LYS A 215 -1.77 -9.95 -21.78
N CYS A 216 -2.72 -9.64 -20.89
CA CYS A 216 -4.06 -9.17 -21.26
C CYS A 216 -3.98 -7.82 -21.99
N ALA A 217 -3.20 -6.86 -21.50
CA ALA A 217 -3.03 -5.58 -22.17
C ALA A 217 -2.51 -5.75 -23.61
N LYS A 218 -1.54 -6.62 -23.85
CA LYS A 218 -1.03 -6.95 -25.19
C LYS A 218 -2.08 -7.60 -26.10
N SER A 219 -3.03 -8.32 -25.53
CA SER A 219 -4.05 -9.03 -26.31
C SER A 219 -5.19 -8.11 -26.75
N ILE A 220 -5.51 -7.08 -25.95
CA ILE A 220 -6.65 -6.18 -26.20
C ILE A 220 -6.27 -4.87 -26.91
N THR A 221 -5.02 -4.44 -26.83
CA THR A 221 -4.56 -3.24 -27.51
C THR A 221 -3.43 -3.54 -28.50
N HIS A 222 -3.61 -3.08 -29.73
CA HIS A 222 -2.58 -3.13 -30.76
C HIS A 222 -1.76 -1.82 -30.82
N ILE A 223 -2.08 -0.85 -29.95
CA ILE A 223 -1.41 0.45 -29.92
C ILE A 223 -0.18 0.33 -29.02
N GLN A 224 0.98 0.18 -29.62
CA GLN A 224 2.24 0.02 -28.88
C GLN A 224 2.50 1.17 -27.89
N GLN A 225 2.05 2.38 -28.20
CA GLN A 225 2.19 3.52 -27.30
C GLN A 225 1.35 3.38 -26.02
N VAL A 226 0.19 2.71 -26.08
CA VAL A 226 -0.61 2.39 -24.88
C VAL A 226 0.19 1.46 -23.98
N LEU A 227 0.79 0.39 -24.54
CA LEU A 227 1.60 -0.55 -23.78
C LEU A 227 2.81 0.12 -23.14
N LEU A 228 3.48 1.02 -23.85
CA LEU A 228 4.60 1.79 -23.32
C LEU A 228 4.17 2.72 -22.18
N ASN A 229 2.98 3.33 -22.29
CA ASN A 229 2.44 4.20 -21.23
C ASN A 229 1.84 3.41 -20.07
N TYR A 230 1.49 2.13 -20.28
CA TYR A 230 0.98 1.23 -19.24
C TYR A 230 2.13 0.77 -18.34
N THR A 231 2.55 1.66 -17.48
CA THR A 231 3.58 1.44 -16.47
C THR A 231 3.01 1.80 -15.10
N ILE A 232 2.97 0.84 -14.21
CA ILE A 232 2.47 1.02 -12.85
C ILE A 232 3.60 1.61 -11.99
N PRO A 233 3.39 2.75 -11.33
CA PRO A 233 4.42 3.47 -10.58
C PRO A 233 4.69 2.83 -9.22
N LEU A 234 5.15 1.60 -9.20
CA LEU A 234 5.49 0.87 -7.98
C LEU A 234 6.84 0.16 -8.11
N TYR A 235 7.47 -0.06 -6.96
CA TYR A 235 8.72 -0.80 -6.84
C TYR A 235 8.72 -1.65 -5.57
N TYR A 236 8.86 -2.96 -5.75
CA TYR A 236 9.01 -3.91 -4.65
C TYR A 236 10.47 -3.99 -4.25
N ARG A 237 10.79 -3.50 -3.06
CA ARG A 237 12.14 -3.50 -2.50
C ARG A 237 12.56 -4.90 -2.10
N SER A 238 13.85 -5.20 -2.16
CA SER A 238 14.41 -6.32 -1.40
C SER A 238 14.40 -6.00 0.09
N PHE A 239 14.57 -7.02 0.93
CA PHE A 239 14.71 -6.82 2.38
C PHE A 239 15.82 -5.81 2.72
N SER A 240 16.98 -5.95 2.08
CA SER A 240 18.12 -5.05 2.30
C SER A 240 17.89 -3.60 1.85
N GLU A 241 16.95 -3.36 0.94
CA GLU A 241 16.56 -2.01 0.51
C GLU A 241 15.52 -1.37 1.43
N CYS A 242 14.88 -2.16 2.29
CA CYS A 242 13.96 -1.66 3.32
C CYS A 242 14.70 -1.24 4.60
N VAL A 243 15.94 -1.69 4.81
CA VAL A 243 16.71 -1.49 6.06
C VAL A 243 17.95 -0.67 5.76
N ASP A 244 18.00 0.56 6.29
CA ASP A 244 19.14 1.47 6.16
C ASP A 244 19.44 2.10 7.53
N ASP A 245 20.32 1.43 8.29
CA ASP A 245 20.68 1.85 9.65
C ASP A 245 21.29 3.26 9.69
N GLU A 246 22.03 3.67 8.64
CA GLU A 246 22.56 5.01 8.55
C GLU A 246 21.46 6.06 8.37
N LEU A 247 20.47 5.74 7.55
CA LEU A 247 19.32 6.61 7.34
C LEU A 247 18.46 6.71 8.61
N PHE A 248 18.24 5.58 9.30
CA PHE A 248 17.51 5.58 10.57
C PHE A 248 18.22 6.44 11.61
N ALA A 249 19.54 6.28 11.76
CA ALA A 249 20.33 7.10 12.68
C ALA A 249 20.30 8.60 12.32
N LYS A 250 20.43 8.95 11.03
CA LYS A 250 20.32 10.34 10.54
C LYS A 250 18.95 10.95 10.81
N CYS A 251 17.90 10.13 10.79
CA CYS A 251 16.54 10.54 11.10
C CYS A 251 16.19 10.41 12.59
N SER A 252 17.17 10.16 13.46
CA SER A 252 16.96 9.96 14.90
C SER A 252 15.92 8.87 15.19
N PHE A 253 16.00 7.76 14.48
CA PHE A 253 15.23 6.55 14.74
C PHE A 253 16.15 5.47 15.34
N GLU A 254 15.64 4.80 16.36
CA GLU A 254 16.16 3.53 16.86
C GLU A 254 15.37 2.39 16.20
N LEU A 255 16.06 1.44 15.57
CA LEU A 255 15.45 0.24 15.04
C LEU A 255 15.15 -0.74 16.18
N ILE A 256 13.89 -0.89 16.54
CA ILE A 256 13.43 -1.81 17.59
C ILE A 256 13.30 -3.21 17.06
N LYS A 257 12.73 -3.35 15.86
CA LYS A 257 12.48 -4.65 15.23
C LYS A 257 12.49 -4.56 13.73
N VAL A 258 13.02 -5.60 13.11
CA VAL A 258 12.87 -5.87 11.68
C VAL A 258 12.65 -7.36 11.45
N GLU A 259 11.69 -7.70 10.61
CA GLU A 259 11.44 -9.09 10.18
C GLU A 259 11.03 -9.12 8.71
N PHE A 260 11.51 -10.13 8.00
CA PHE A 260 11.03 -10.48 6.66
C PHE A 260 10.13 -11.70 6.75
N ASN A 261 8.92 -11.60 6.23
CA ASN A 261 7.95 -12.69 6.32
C ASN A 261 7.29 -12.97 4.98
N LYS A 262 7.08 -14.26 4.74
CA LYS A 262 6.13 -14.75 3.75
C LYS A 262 4.75 -14.80 4.39
N THR A 263 3.76 -14.19 3.75
CA THR A 263 2.37 -14.23 4.18
C THR A 263 1.57 -15.06 3.18
N ASN A 264 0.90 -16.10 3.67
CA ASN A 264 -0.07 -16.83 2.87
C ASN A 264 -1.34 -16.00 2.75
N ILE A 265 -2.03 -16.12 1.63
CA ILE A 265 -3.30 -15.45 1.37
C ILE A 265 -4.40 -16.46 1.66
N ALA A 266 -5.28 -16.19 2.62
CA ALA A 266 -6.30 -17.16 3.05
C ALA A 266 -7.24 -17.62 1.91
N LEU A 267 -7.50 -16.76 0.95
CA LEU A 267 -8.25 -17.14 -0.26
C LEU A 267 -7.62 -18.34 -0.99
N MET A 268 -6.26 -18.41 -1.02
CA MET A 268 -5.54 -19.53 -1.64
C MET A 268 -5.79 -20.83 -0.87
N ASP A 269 -5.68 -20.77 0.45
CA ASP A 269 -5.92 -21.92 1.33
C ASP A 269 -7.39 -22.36 1.23
N GLN A 270 -8.34 -21.43 1.18
CA GLN A 270 -9.77 -21.73 1.02
C GLN A 270 -10.07 -22.42 -0.31
N TYR A 271 -9.47 -21.92 -1.41
CA TYR A 271 -9.60 -22.54 -2.72
C TYR A 271 -8.99 -23.96 -2.74
N GLN A 272 -7.77 -24.14 -2.26
CA GLN A 272 -7.08 -25.43 -2.22
C GLN A 272 -7.80 -26.47 -1.36
N ASN A 273 -8.49 -26.03 -0.30
CA ASN A 273 -9.30 -26.86 0.56
C ASN A 273 -10.72 -27.14 0.02
N GLY A 274 -11.07 -26.57 -1.15
CA GLY A 274 -12.38 -26.74 -1.77
C GLY A 274 -13.51 -25.94 -1.11
N ASN A 275 -13.19 -24.98 -0.26
CA ASN A 275 -14.16 -24.11 0.40
C ASN A 275 -14.62 -22.94 -0.47
N VAL A 276 -13.86 -22.62 -1.52
CA VAL A 276 -14.15 -21.58 -2.51
C VAL A 276 -14.12 -22.24 -3.89
N SER A 277 -15.13 -21.95 -4.71
CA SER A 277 -15.21 -22.46 -6.09
C SER A 277 -14.20 -21.76 -7.01
N VAL A 278 -13.86 -22.38 -8.14
CA VAL A 278 -13.01 -21.76 -9.18
C VAL A 278 -13.59 -20.43 -9.65
N ASP A 279 -14.92 -20.36 -9.81
CA ASP A 279 -15.62 -19.14 -10.26
C ASP A 279 -15.50 -18.01 -9.24
N GLU A 280 -15.64 -18.31 -7.97
CA GLU A 280 -15.50 -17.33 -6.88
C GLU A 280 -14.03 -16.91 -6.72
N PHE A 281 -13.11 -17.87 -6.71
CA PHE A 281 -11.68 -17.62 -6.65
C PHE A 281 -11.23 -16.67 -7.78
N SER A 282 -11.54 -16.99 -9.04
CA SER A 282 -11.14 -16.17 -10.19
C SER A 282 -11.74 -14.75 -10.11
N LYS A 283 -12.98 -14.62 -9.69
CA LYS A 283 -13.66 -13.34 -9.54
C LYS A 283 -13.04 -12.49 -8.44
N VAL A 284 -12.78 -13.05 -7.26
CA VAL A 284 -12.19 -12.32 -6.12
C VAL A 284 -10.77 -11.86 -6.46
N VAL A 285 -9.94 -12.75 -7.02
CA VAL A 285 -8.59 -12.38 -7.45
C VAL A 285 -8.61 -11.27 -8.49
N THR A 286 -9.48 -11.37 -9.49
CA THR A 286 -9.63 -10.34 -10.53
C THR A 286 -9.98 -8.98 -9.90
N SER A 287 -10.94 -8.95 -8.98
CA SER A 287 -11.35 -7.72 -8.30
C SER A 287 -10.22 -7.11 -7.47
N ILE A 288 -9.44 -7.93 -6.75
CA ILE A 288 -8.26 -7.46 -6.02
C ILE A 288 -7.25 -6.82 -6.98
N MET A 289 -6.95 -7.47 -8.10
CA MET A 289 -5.98 -6.94 -9.07
C MET A 289 -6.50 -5.68 -9.77
N GLN A 290 -7.80 -5.62 -10.04
CA GLN A 290 -8.48 -4.46 -10.63
C GLN A 290 -8.38 -3.24 -9.70
N SER A 291 -8.65 -3.41 -8.41
CA SER A 291 -8.77 -2.31 -7.45
C SER A 291 -7.54 -1.40 -7.41
N TRP A 292 -6.34 -1.94 -7.60
CA TRP A 292 -5.10 -1.16 -7.52
C TRP A 292 -4.40 -0.93 -8.88
N SER A 293 -4.69 -1.72 -9.93
CA SER A 293 -3.93 -1.65 -11.19
C SER A 293 -4.68 -1.01 -12.36
N GLU A 294 -6.03 -0.98 -12.34
CA GLU A 294 -6.85 -0.46 -13.44
C GLU A 294 -6.54 0.99 -13.79
N SER A 295 -6.35 1.82 -12.78
CA SER A 295 -6.08 3.26 -12.97
C SER A 295 -4.87 3.54 -13.85
N SER A 296 -3.83 2.69 -13.80
CA SER A 296 -2.64 2.81 -14.66
C SER A 296 -2.93 2.50 -16.12
N LEU A 297 -3.74 1.48 -16.41
CA LEU A 297 -4.17 1.17 -17.76
C LEU A 297 -5.11 2.26 -18.31
N LYS A 298 -6.05 2.69 -17.51
CA LYS A 298 -6.96 3.79 -17.84
C LYS A 298 -6.19 5.05 -18.21
N GLN A 299 -5.22 5.45 -17.39
CA GLN A 299 -4.36 6.62 -17.67
C GLN A 299 -3.58 6.45 -18.99
N ALA A 300 -3.06 5.25 -19.25
CA ALA A 300 -2.37 4.98 -20.52
C ALA A 300 -3.28 5.15 -21.74
N LEU A 301 -4.53 4.74 -21.64
CA LEU A 301 -5.54 4.93 -22.68
C LEU A 301 -5.92 6.41 -22.86
N GLU A 302 -6.10 7.16 -21.78
CA GLU A 302 -6.40 8.60 -21.78
C GLU A 302 -5.27 9.41 -22.43
N ILE A 303 -4.01 9.13 -22.09
CA ILE A 303 -2.83 9.78 -22.70
C ILE A 303 -2.82 9.55 -24.22
N ASN A 304 -3.28 8.38 -24.68
CA ASN A 304 -3.38 8.03 -26.10
C ASN A 304 -4.70 8.51 -26.74
N LYS A 305 -5.43 9.42 -26.08
CA LYS A 305 -6.62 10.11 -26.61
C LYS A 305 -7.78 9.20 -27.00
N GLN A 306 -7.93 8.07 -26.33
CA GLN A 306 -9.13 7.25 -26.46
C GLN A 306 -10.33 7.99 -25.84
N SER A 307 -11.50 7.84 -26.42
CA SER A 307 -12.73 8.36 -25.83
C SER A 307 -13.11 7.60 -24.56
N THR A 308 -13.87 8.21 -23.67
CA THR A 308 -14.35 7.57 -22.43
C THR A 308 -15.11 6.25 -22.72
N GLU A 309 -15.91 6.23 -23.79
CA GLU A 309 -16.66 5.04 -24.21
C GLU A 309 -15.72 3.90 -24.64
N GLU A 310 -14.69 4.22 -25.45
CA GLU A 310 -13.67 3.26 -25.86
C GLU A 310 -12.86 2.75 -24.69
N ILE A 311 -12.47 3.65 -23.75
CA ILE A 311 -11.74 3.28 -22.52
C ILE A 311 -12.54 2.28 -21.72
N ASN A 312 -13.81 2.57 -21.41
CA ASN A 312 -14.66 1.67 -20.63
C ASN A 312 -14.80 0.31 -21.30
N LYS A 313 -15.04 0.29 -22.61
CA LYS A 313 -15.13 -0.97 -23.38
C LYS A 313 -13.82 -1.78 -23.33
N ILE A 314 -12.67 -1.13 -23.42
CA ILE A 314 -11.36 -1.79 -23.33
C ILE A 314 -11.14 -2.35 -21.93
N LEU A 315 -11.45 -1.59 -20.88
CA LEU A 315 -11.32 -2.03 -19.49
C LEU A 315 -12.25 -3.22 -19.19
N ASP A 316 -13.51 -3.18 -19.63
CA ASP A 316 -14.45 -4.30 -19.47
C ASP A 316 -13.91 -5.58 -20.14
N GLN A 317 -13.43 -5.46 -21.38
CA GLN A 317 -12.83 -6.60 -22.10
C GLN A 317 -11.56 -7.12 -21.42
N PHE A 318 -10.75 -6.23 -20.88
CA PHE A 318 -9.52 -6.57 -20.15
C PHE A 318 -9.84 -7.45 -18.94
N TRP A 319 -10.75 -7.03 -18.09
CA TRP A 319 -11.05 -7.74 -16.85
C TRP A 319 -11.81 -9.04 -17.10
N ILE A 320 -12.66 -9.09 -18.12
CA ILE A 320 -13.28 -10.37 -18.58
C ILE A 320 -12.20 -11.36 -19.01
N LEU A 321 -11.23 -10.93 -19.83
CA LEU A 321 -10.15 -11.80 -20.28
C LEU A 321 -9.27 -12.24 -19.11
N TYR A 322 -8.94 -11.32 -18.19
CA TYR A 322 -8.15 -11.59 -17.01
C TYR A 322 -8.78 -12.67 -16.12
N GLU A 323 -10.07 -12.54 -15.83
CA GLU A 323 -10.82 -13.52 -15.04
C GLU A 323 -10.89 -14.89 -15.75
N GLN A 324 -11.12 -14.91 -17.08
CA GLN A 324 -11.18 -16.14 -17.86
C GLN A 324 -9.85 -16.91 -17.83
N GLU A 325 -8.71 -16.24 -17.90
CA GLU A 325 -7.39 -16.86 -17.84
C GLU A 325 -7.14 -17.51 -16.47
N ILE A 326 -7.50 -16.84 -15.37
CA ILE A 326 -7.39 -17.41 -14.01
C ILE A 326 -8.31 -18.62 -13.87
N ARG A 327 -9.57 -18.50 -14.35
CA ARG A 327 -10.56 -19.58 -14.27
C ARG A 327 -10.13 -20.81 -15.07
N ALA A 328 -9.45 -20.62 -16.19
CA ALA A 328 -8.98 -21.72 -17.03
C ALA A 328 -7.81 -22.49 -16.42
N ASN A 329 -6.96 -21.83 -15.62
CA ASN A 329 -5.73 -22.40 -15.05
C ASN A 329 -5.52 -21.97 -13.57
N PRO A 330 -6.49 -22.21 -12.67
CA PRO A 330 -6.49 -21.62 -11.34
C PRO A 330 -5.27 -22.01 -10.49
N ASP A 331 -4.72 -23.20 -10.68
CA ASP A 331 -3.56 -23.71 -9.93
C ASP A 331 -2.26 -22.95 -10.25
N GLU A 332 -2.16 -22.30 -11.43
CA GLU A 332 -1.04 -21.43 -11.79
C GLU A 332 -1.05 -20.11 -11.02
N TYR A 333 -2.18 -19.80 -10.39
CA TYR A 333 -2.43 -18.54 -9.68
C TYR A 333 -2.50 -18.71 -8.16
N ILE A 334 -1.98 -19.82 -7.61
CA ILE A 334 -1.77 -19.95 -6.17
C ILE A 334 -0.60 -19.05 -5.78
N ALA A 335 -0.83 -18.15 -4.85
CA ALA A 335 0.08 -17.05 -4.55
C ALA A 335 0.32 -16.87 -3.05
N CYS A 336 1.38 -16.16 -2.75
CA CYS A 336 1.68 -15.62 -1.42
C CYS A 336 2.14 -14.17 -1.58
N SER A 337 2.51 -13.51 -0.50
CA SER A 337 3.14 -12.20 -0.53
C SER A 337 4.31 -12.15 0.44
N TYR A 338 5.26 -11.25 0.18
CA TYR A 338 6.42 -11.03 1.05
C TYR A 338 6.40 -9.62 1.59
N TYR A 339 6.69 -9.49 2.89
CA TYR A 339 6.69 -8.20 3.58
C TYR A 339 7.91 -8.05 4.48
N THR A 340 8.42 -6.83 4.53
CA THR A 340 9.34 -6.38 5.57
C THR A 340 8.57 -5.58 6.61
N TYR A 341 8.61 -6.04 7.86
CA TYR A 341 8.01 -5.36 9.01
C TYR A 341 9.09 -4.60 9.76
N LEU A 342 8.83 -3.34 10.07
CA LEU A 342 9.74 -2.47 10.80
C LEU A 342 9.01 -1.83 11.98
N ILE A 343 9.66 -1.80 13.13
CA ILE A 343 9.30 -0.96 14.27
C ILE A 343 10.47 -0.03 14.55
N LEU A 344 10.21 1.26 14.41
CA LEU A 344 11.17 2.32 14.66
C LEU A 344 10.66 3.20 15.80
N LYS A 345 11.56 3.62 16.71
CA LYS A 345 11.25 4.54 17.79
C LYS A 345 12.00 5.84 17.58
N LYS A 346 11.32 6.96 17.71
CA LYS A 346 11.92 8.29 17.68
C LYS A 346 12.72 8.54 18.96
N VAL A 347 14.02 8.84 18.83
CA VAL A 347 14.94 9.17 19.93
C VAL A 347 15.21 10.67 20.00
#